data_366e7d5348062919e47c1fc428ea8546
#
_entry.id   366e7d5348062919e47c1fc428ea8546
#
_cell.length_a   1.000
_cell.length_b   1.000
_cell.length_c   1.000
_cell.angle_alpha   90.00
_cell.angle_beta   90.00
_cell.angle_gamma   90.00
#
_symmetry.space_group_name_H-M   'P 1'
#
loop_
_entity.id
_entity.type
_entity.pdbx_description
1 polymer ?
#
loop_
_entity_poly.entity_id
_entity_poly.type
_entity_poly.pdbx_seq_one_letter_code
_entity_poly.pdbx_strand_id
1 'polypeptide(L)'
;KIVAFPSHNLFSWTMLNYGTVWIAGAEANASLEYQFVKKYYLRFNGNCTYQKAVDRTDPTGKTFNHQIPYTPVWSGSTSLGFETPWITVTYAVILCGKRYALGENIPANEVPGYVDHSITLSHEFDIRQSKLGLKVELLNLANKNYLIIRNYPMQGFGLRGRVSWSF
;
A
#
# COMPACT_ATOMS: atom_id res chain seq x y z
N LYS A 1 20.70 9.62 1.97
CA LYS A 1 19.69 8.55 2.12
C LYS A 1 20.24 7.26 1.52
N ILE A 2 20.13 6.16 2.24
CA ILE A 2 20.49 4.81 1.74
C ILE A 2 19.23 4.18 1.15
N VAL A 3 19.35 3.65 -0.07
CA VAL A 3 18.27 2.92 -0.74
C VAL A 3 18.78 1.53 -1.07
N ALA A 4 18.05 0.51 -0.65
CA ALA A 4 18.32 -0.89 -0.97
C ALA A 4 17.36 -1.36 -2.08
N PHE A 5 17.90 -2.04 -3.08
CA PHE A 5 17.11 -2.62 -4.17
C PHE A 5 17.79 -3.88 -4.72
N PRO A 6 17.03 -4.79 -5.36
CA PRO A 6 17.59 -6.00 -5.95
C PRO A 6 18.59 -5.63 -7.07
N SER A 7 19.73 -6.29 -7.08
CA SER A 7 20.70 -6.18 -8.16
C SER A 7 20.22 -6.93 -9.42
N HIS A 8 21.00 -6.91 -10.48
CA HIS A 8 20.66 -7.51 -11.78
C HIS A 8 20.31 -9.00 -11.72
N ASN A 9 20.83 -9.73 -10.75
CA ASN A 9 20.64 -11.18 -10.67
C ASN A 9 19.54 -11.63 -9.70
N LEU A 10 18.77 -10.72 -9.10
CA LEU A 10 17.66 -10.97 -8.15
C LEU A 10 18.07 -11.67 -6.84
N PHE A 11 19.28 -12.20 -6.72
CA PHE A 11 19.76 -12.92 -5.54
C PHE A 11 20.53 -12.04 -4.56
N SER A 12 20.93 -10.86 -4.98
CA SER A 12 21.66 -9.92 -4.13
C SER A 12 20.96 -8.57 -4.08
N TRP A 13 21.01 -7.96 -2.92
CA TRP A 13 20.54 -6.59 -2.71
C TRP A 13 21.72 -5.64 -2.79
N THR A 14 21.54 -4.57 -3.53
CA THR A 14 22.52 -3.47 -3.62
C THR A 14 22.03 -2.29 -2.80
N MET A 15 22.94 -1.67 -2.08
CA MET A 15 22.70 -0.45 -1.33
C MET A 15 23.41 0.70 -2.01
N LEU A 16 22.70 1.78 -2.33
CA LEU A 16 23.29 3.03 -2.78
C LEU A 16 23.07 4.11 -1.73
N ASN A 17 24.14 4.84 -1.45
CA ASN A 17 24.05 6.04 -0.63
C ASN A 17 23.92 7.26 -1.55
N TYR A 18 22.75 7.87 -1.57
CA TYR A 18 22.56 9.17 -2.20
C TYR A 18 23.09 10.25 -1.25
N GLY A 19 24.06 11.03 -1.71
CA GLY A 19 24.69 12.10 -0.92
C GLY A 19 23.69 13.15 -0.49
N THR A 20 23.02 13.80 -1.45
CA THR A 20 22.02 14.82 -1.22
C THR A 20 20.71 14.45 -1.90
N VAL A 21 19.60 14.43 -1.15
CA VAL A 21 18.24 14.22 -1.68
C VAL A 21 17.36 15.37 -1.23
N TRP A 22 16.73 16.03 -2.21
CA TRP A 22 15.70 17.02 -1.91
C TRP A 22 14.33 16.36 -1.91
N ILE A 23 13.55 16.59 -0.85
CA ILE A 23 12.22 16.01 -0.68
C ILE A 23 11.24 17.11 -0.39
N ALA A 24 10.15 17.14 -1.17
CA ALA A 24 8.97 17.98 -0.90
C ALA A 24 7.72 17.17 -1.16
N GLY A 25 6.68 17.41 -0.36
CA GLY A 25 5.44 16.68 -0.51
C GLY A 25 4.31 17.26 0.33
N ALA A 26 3.15 16.68 0.15
CA ALA A 26 1.96 16.96 0.93
C ALA A 26 1.25 15.62 1.22
N GLU A 27 0.62 15.56 2.37
CA GLU A 27 -0.16 14.41 2.82
C GLU A 27 -1.53 14.88 3.27
N ALA A 28 -2.57 14.15 2.86
CA ALA A 28 -3.93 14.36 3.28
C ALA A 28 -4.48 13.07 3.89
N ASN A 29 -5.09 13.19 5.07
CA ASN A 29 -5.74 12.11 5.78
C ASN A 29 -7.18 12.50 6.10
N ALA A 30 -8.12 11.58 5.89
CA ALA A 30 -9.52 11.76 6.24
C ALA A 30 -10.04 10.52 6.96
N SER A 31 -10.77 10.73 8.05
CA SER A 31 -11.48 9.68 8.77
C SER A 31 -12.86 10.20 9.12
N LEU A 32 -13.90 9.47 8.69
CA LEU A 32 -15.28 9.80 8.93
C LEU A 32 -16.00 8.56 9.48
N GLU A 33 -16.82 8.79 10.49
CA GLU A 33 -17.71 7.78 11.03
C GLU A 33 -19.14 8.35 11.08
N TYR A 34 -20.07 7.61 10.54
CA TYR A 34 -21.47 7.99 10.55
C TYR A 34 -22.34 6.83 11.07
N GLN A 35 -23.11 7.09 12.11
CA GLN A 35 -24.07 6.15 12.67
C GLN A 35 -25.46 6.43 12.10
N PHE A 36 -25.99 5.51 11.28
CA PHE A 36 -27.35 5.63 10.71
C PHE A 36 -28.43 5.35 11.75
N VAL A 37 -28.26 4.23 12.45
CA VAL A 37 -29.15 3.73 13.48
C VAL A 37 -28.30 3.06 14.55
N LYS A 38 -28.82 2.82 15.73
CA LYS A 38 -28.13 2.12 16.80
C LYS A 38 -27.51 0.81 16.29
N LYS A 39 -26.19 0.65 16.46
CA LYS A 39 -25.37 -0.49 16.02
C LYS A 39 -25.12 -0.61 14.49
N TYR A 40 -25.42 0.42 13.69
CA TYR A 40 -25.10 0.46 12.26
C TYR A 40 -24.22 1.66 11.97
N TYR A 41 -22.98 1.40 11.54
CA TYR A 41 -22.00 2.43 11.28
C TYR A 41 -21.44 2.33 9.87
N LEU A 42 -21.22 3.48 9.27
CA LEU A 42 -20.41 3.63 8.08
C LEU A 42 -19.10 4.31 8.50
N ARG A 43 -17.98 3.67 8.17
CA ARG A 43 -16.63 4.20 8.45
C ARG A 43 -15.88 4.37 7.16
N PHE A 44 -15.38 5.57 6.96
CA PHE A 44 -14.49 5.89 5.85
C PHE A 44 -13.14 6.30 6.42
N ASN A 45 -12.06 5.72 5.86
CA ASN A 45 -10.70 6.19 6.10
C ASN A 45 -9.99 6.31 4.76
N GLY A 46 -9.23 7.37 4.61
CA GLY A 46 -8.47 7.61 3.39
C GLY A 46 -7.20 8.39 3.66
N ASN A 47 -6.15 8.06 2.93
CA ASN A 47 -4.93 8.84 2.88
C ASN A 47 -4.49 9.03 1.43
N CYS A 48 -3.85 10.14 1.16
CA CYS A 48 -3.22 10.44 -0.11
C CYS A 48 -1.92 11.19 0.15
N THR A 49 -0.85 10.72 -0.47
CA THR A 49 0.48 11.31 -0.36
C THR A 49 0.98 11.71 -1.73
N TYR A 50 1.37 12.96 -1.86
CA TYR A 50 2.18 13.47 -2.96
C TYR A 50 3.60 13.67 -2.46
N GLN A 51 4.60 13.06 -3.11
CA GLN A 51 5.99 13.17 -2.70
C GLN A 51 6.92 13.26 -3.91
N LYS A 52 7.64 14.37 -4.00
CA LYS A 52 8.75 14.52 -4.94
C LYS A 52 10.07 14.38 -4.15
N ALA A 53 10.82 13.31 -4.44
CA ALA A 53 12.08 13.01 -3.77
C ALA A 53 13.14 12.82 -4.86
N VAL A 54 14.00 13.83 -5.06
CA VAL A 54 14.94 13.86 -6.19
C VAL A 54 16.38 13.89 -5.73
N ASP A 55 17.22 13.23 -6.52
CA ASP A 55 18.67 13.25 -6.34
C ASP A 55 19.24 14.64 -6.68
N ARG A 56 20.02 15.19 -5.76
CA ARG A 56 20.73 16.47 -5.87
C ARG A 56 22.23 16.33 -5.60
N THR A 57 22.75 15.11 -5.69
CA THR A 57 24.13 14.79 -5.31
C THR A 57 25.14 15.44 -6.26
N ASP A 58 24.98 15.23 -7.55
CA ASP A 58 25.90 15.71 -8.57
C ASP A 58 25.14 16.36 -9.73
N PRO A 59 25.28 17.68 -9.95
CA PRO A 59 24.62 18.40 -11.03
C PRO A 59 24.96 17.85 -12.43
N THR A 60 26.08 17.20 -12.61
CA THR A 60 26.53 16.61 -13.88
C THR A 60 26.13 15.13 -14.02
N GLY A 61 25.62 14.53 -12.94
CA GLY A 61 25.21 13.14 -12.89
C GLY A 61 23.94 12.86 -13.65
N LYS A 62 23.83 11.69 -14.26
CA LYS A 62 22.64 11.24 -15.02
C LYS A 62 21.37 11.11 -14.16
N THR A 63 21.53 11.01 -12.84
CA THR A 63 20.43 10.87 -11.89
C THR A 63 19.99 12.22 -11.31
N PHE A 64 20.67 13.31 -11.66
CA PHE A 64 20.35 14.63 -11.12
C PHE A 64 18.93 15.07 -11.46
N ASN A 65 18.20 15.54 -10.47
CA ASN A 65 16.76 15.87 -10.55
C ASN A 65 15.82 14.69 -10.84
N HIS A 66 16.31 13.47 -10.87
CA HIS A 66 15.46 12.30 -11.02
C HIS A 66 14.87 11.87 -9.67
N GLN A 67 13.65 11.32 -9.72
CA GLN A 67 13.03 10.68 -8.56
C GLN A 67 13.88 9.51 -8.11
N ILE A 68 14.13 9.42 -6.81
CA ILE A 68 14.92 8.30 -6.24
C ILE A 68 14.19 6.96 -6.41
N PRO A 69 14.94 5.84 -6.50
CA PRO A 69 14.34 4.53 -6.72
C PRO A 69 13.21 4.17 -5.75
N TYR A 70 12.24 3.45 -6.26
CA TYR A 70 11.09 2.91 -5.52
C TYR A 70 10.28 3.93 -4.72
N THR A 71 10.37 5.22 -5.07
CA THR A 71 9.59 6.27 -4.43
C THR A 71 8.55 6.79 -5.42
N PRO A 72 7.26 6.43 -5.28
CA PRO A 72 6.21 6.95 -6.16
C PRO A 72 5.97 8.43 -5.88
N VAL A 73 5.57 9.18 -6.89
CA VAL A 73 5.14 10.59 -6.72
C VAL A 73 3.78 10.65 -6.03
N TRP A 74 2.89 9.69 -6.34
CA TRP A 74 1.57 9.58 -5.74
C TRP A 74 1.38 8.21 -5.13
N SER A 75 0.86 8.17 -3.92
CA SER A 75 0.39 6.96 -3.26
C SER A 75 -0.78 7.27 -2.34
N GLY A 76 -1.54 6.25 -2.00
CA GLY A 76 -2.65 6.42 -1.08
C GLY A 76 -3.38 5.13 -0.82
N SER A 77 -4.25 5.17 0.15
CA SER A 77 -5.18 4.09 0.42
C SER A 77 -6.52 4.65 0.90
N THR A 78 -7.57 3.89 0.68
CA THR A 78 -8.90 4.21 1.21
C THR A 78 -9.59 2.94 1.65
N SER A 79 -10.44 3.06 2.66
CA SER A 79 -11.32 1.98 3.09
C SER A 79 -12.71 2.52 3.43
N LEU A 80 -13.71 1.75 3.06
CA LEU A 80 -15.11 1.97 3.40
C LEU A 80 -15.64 0.74 4.14
N GLY A 81 -15.94 0.91 5.42
CA GLY A 81 -16.46 -0.13 6.30
C GLY A 81 -17.92 0.08 6.60
N PHE A 82 -18.71 -0.97 6.49
CA PHE A 82 -20.09 -1.02 6.98
C PHE A 82 -20.19 -2.05 8.09
N GLU A 83 -20.50 -1.56 9.28
CA GLU A 83 -20.62 -2.37 10.50
C GLU A 83 -22.08 -2.54 10.86
N THR A 84 -22.44 -3.78 11.10
CA THR A 84 -23.77 -4.20 11.57
C THR A 84 -23.63 -5.09 12.81
N PRO A 85 -24.72 -5.39 13.54
CA PRO A 85 -24.67 -6.34 14.66
C PRO A 85 -24.20 -7.76 14.30
N TRP A 86 -24.25 -8.11 13.01
CA TRP A 86 -24.01 -9.49 12.55
C TRP A 86 -22.72 -9.63 11.75
N ILE A 87 -22.30 -8.58 11.09
CA ILE A 87 -21.12 -8.62 10.22
C ILE A 87 -20.58 -7.21 10.00
N THR A 88 -19.26 -7.12 9.94
CA THR A 88 -18.56 -5.96 9.42
C THR A 88 -18.00 -6.28 8.05
N VAL A 89 -18.35 -5.47 7.06
CA VAL A 89 -17.85 -5.56 5.69
C VAL A 89 -16.97 -4.34 5.43
N THR A 90 -15.73 -4.55 5.02
CA THR A 90 -14.81 -3.46 4.67
C THR A 90 -14.28 -3.67 3.26
N TYR A 91 -14.48 -2.68 2.40
CA TYR A 91 -13.82 -2.59 1.11
C TYR A 91 -12.62 -1.65 1.22
N ALA A 92 -11.46 -2.10 0.77
CA ALA A 92 -10.25 -1.29 0.80
C ALA A 92 -9.56 -1.24 -0.57
N VAL A 93 -8.93 -0.10 -0.85
CA VAL A 93 -8.18 0.16 -2.08
C VAL A 93 -6.82 0.70 -1.71
N ILE A 94 -5.77 0.20 -2.36
CA ILE A 94 -4.42 0.72 -2.29
C ILE A 94 -4.04 1.23 -3.68
N LEU A 95 -3.50 2.44 -3.73
CA LEU A 95 -3.03 3.11 -4.93
C LEU A 95 -1.54 3.36 -4.82
N CYS A 96 -0.79 2.99 -5.84
CA CYS A 96 0.62 3.34 -5.93
C CYS A 96 0.91 3.80 -7.36
N GLY A 97 1.42 5.01 -7.49
CA GLY A 97 1.83 5.57 -8.76
C GLY A 97 3.03 4.84 -9.36
N LYS A 98 3.33 5.15 -10.61
CA LYS A 98 4.56 4.68 -11.23
C LYS A 98 5.79 5.16 -10.47
N ARG A 99 6.84 4.37 -10.52
CA ARG A 99 8.12 4.63 -9.89
C ARG A 99 9.24 4.02 -10.73
N TYR A 100 10.47 4.22 -10.34
CA TYR A 100 11.63 3.69 -11.08
C TYR A 100 12.43 2.73 -10.21
N ALA A 101 12.92 1.67 -10.78
CA ALA A 101 13.76 0.69 -10.08
C ALA A 101 15.17 1.18 -9.85
N LEU A 102 15.67 2.06 -10.72
CA LEU A 102 17.02 2.65 -10.64
C LEU A 102 16.93 4.18 -10.65
N GLY A 103 18.04 4.86 -10.34
CA GLY A 103 18.11 6.31 -10.24
C GLY A 103 17.87 7.07 -11.56
N GLU A 104 18.15 6.45 -12.72
CA GLU A 104 17.79 7.03 -14.01
C GLU A 104 16.29 6.80 -14.28
N ASN A 105 15.54 7.90 -14.44
CA ASN A 105 14.10 7.85 -14.67
C ASN A 105 13.77 7.66 -16.17
N ILE A 106 14.26 6.58 -16.76
CA ILE A 106 14.04 6.17 -18.15
C ILE A 106 12.97 5.05 -18.23
N PRO A 107 12.31 4.87 -19.38
CA PRO A 107 11.28 3.84 -19.54
C PRO A 107 11.75 2.42 -19.17
N ALA A 108 13.03 2.09 -19.48
CA ALA A 108 13.59 0.78 -19.14
C ALA A 108 13.64 0.49 -17.63
N ASN A 109 13.62 1.52 -16.79
CA ASN A 109 13.66 1.43 -15.34
C ASN A 109 12.29 1.62 -14.69
N GLU A 110 11.24 1.87 -15.47
CA GLU A 110 9.90 2.12 -14.94
C GLU A 110 9.31 0.86 -14.33
N VAL A 111 8.74 1.02 -13.16
CA VAL A 111 7.87 0.06 -12.49
C VAL A 111 6.46 0.64 -12.51
N PRO A 112 5.53 0.04 -13.25
CA PRO A 112 4.18 0.56 -13.40
C PRO A 112 3.47 0.79 -12.08
N GLY A 113 2.61 1.78 -12.02
CA GLY A 113 1.68 1.96 -10.92
C GLY A 113 0.65 0.84 -10.85
N TYR A 114 0.00 0.70 -9.69
CA TYR A 114 -1.04 -0.29 -9.50
C TYR A 114 -2.16 0.22 -8.60
N VAL A 115 -3.29 -0.44 -8.73
CA VAL A 115 -4.44 -0.33 -7.84
C VAL A 115 -4.79 -1.73 -7.38
N ASP A 116 -4.80 -1.93 -6.07
CA ASP A 116 -5.20 -3.21 -5.45
C ASP A 116 -6.48 -3.01 -4.65
N HIS A 117 -7.39 -3.96 -4.75
CA HIS A 117 -8.69 -3.95 -4.12
C HIS A 117 -8.85 -5.17 -3.22
N SER A 118 -9.41 -4.98 -2.04
CA SER A 118 -9.71 -6.08 -1.12
C SER A 118 -11.07 -5.89 -0.43
N ILE A 119 -11.68 -7.02 -0.06
CA ILE A 119 -12.85 -7.06 0.81
C ILE A 119 -12.51 -7.87 2.05
N THR A 120 -12.89 -7.35 3.19
CA THR A 120 -12.81 -8.04 4.48
C THR A 120 -14.20 -8.22 5.04
N LEU A 121 -14.51 -9.44 5.45
CA LEU A 121 -15.69 -9.80 6.20
C LEU A 121 -15.26 -10.23 7.59
N SER A 122 -15.86 -9.69 8.65
CA SER A 122 -15.52 -10.07 10.01
C SER A 122 -16.75 -10.04 10.93
N HIS A 123 -16.73 -10.95 11.91
CA HIS A 123 -17.71 -10.98 12.99
C HIS A 123 -17.07 -11.49 14.28
N GLU A 124 -17.51 -10.94 15.41
CA GLU A 124 -17.13 -11.41 16.75
C GLU A 124 -18.35 -12.00 17.44
N PHE A 125 -18.22 -13.22 17.92
CA PHE A 125 -19.22 -13.92 18.71
C PHE A 125 -18.85 -13.82 20.18
N ASP A 126 -19.75 -13.31 20.99
CA ASP A 126 -19.62 -13.34 22.45
C ASP A 126 -20.00 -14.73 22.97
N ILE A 127 -19.06 -15.46 23.57
CA ILE A 127 -19.24 -16.81 24.10
C ILE A 127 -18.94 -16.77 25.59
N ARG A 128 -19.95 -16.49 26.40
CA ARG A 128 -19.84 -16.34 27.87
C ARG A 128 -18.81 -15.26 28.26
N GLN A 129 -17.63 -15.68 28.75
CA GLN A 129 -16.54 -14.79 29.17
C GLN A 129 -15.45 -14.65 28.07
N SER A 130 -15.68 -15.24 26.91
CA SER A 130 -14.70 -15.29 25.81
C SER A 130 -15.31 -14.67 24.54
N LYS A 131 -14.45 -14.28 23.62
CA LYS A 131 -14.84 -13.82 22.29
C LYS A 131 -14.21 -14.67 21.22
N LEU A 132 -15.00 -15.11 20.25
CA LEU A 132 -14.54 -15.78 19.05
C LEU A 132 -14.65 -14.81 17.87
N GLY A 133 -13.52 -14.39 17.30
CA GLY A 133 -13.45 -13.57 16.11
C GLY A 133 -13.23 -14.43 14.88
N LEU A 134 -14.04 -14.23 13.85
CA LEU A 134 -13.88 -14.80 12.52
C LEU A 134 -13.64 -13.69 11.53
N LYS A 135 -12.64 -13.84 10.65
CA LYS A 135 -12.30 -12.89 9.60
C LYS A 135 -11.97 -13.62 8.31
N VAL A 136 -12.56 -13.16 7.21
CA VAL A 136 -12.27 -13.63 5.86
C VAL A 136 -11.87 -12.43 5.01
N GLU A 137 -10.78 -12.55 4.28
CA GLU A 137 -10.24 -11.51 3.41
C GLU A 137 -10.10 -12.02 1.98
N LEU A 138 -10.71 -11.29 1.06
CA LEU A 138 -10.56 -11.46 -0.38
C LEU A 138 -9.55 -10.41 -0.85
N LEU A 139 -8.39 -10.85 -1.31
CA LEU A 139 -7.25 -10.00 -1.69
C LEU A 139 -7.11 -9.94 -3.20
N ASN A 140 -6.67 -8.81 -3.71
CA ASN A 140 -6.47 -8.58 -5.14
C ASN A 140 -7.69 -9.02 -5.96
N LEU A 141 -8.86 -8.43 -5.67
CA LEU A 141 -10.14 -8.78 -6.29
C LEU A 141 -10.14 -8.70 -7.81
N ALA A 142 -9.35 -7.79 -8.37
CA ALA A 142 -9.22 -7.63 -9.81
C ALA A 142 -8.29 -8.67 -10.46
N ASN A 143 -7.67 -9.56 -9.65
CA ASN A 143 -6.68 -10.55 -10.09
C ASN A 143 -5.60 -9.96 -11.00
N LYS A 144 -5.14 -8.74 -10.69
CA LYS A 144 -4.13 -8.06 -11.50
C LYS A 144 -2.72 -8.47 -11.10
N ASN A 145 -1.92 -8.78 -12.09
CA ASN A 145 -0.48 -8.94 -11.88
C ASN A 145 0.17 -7.57 -11.79
N TYR A 146 0.76 -7.25 -10.66
CA TYR A 146 1.52 -6.03 -10.46
C TYR A 146 2.82 -6.30 -9.70
N LEU A 147 3.73 -5.34 -9.75
CA LEU A 147 5.04 -5.45 -9.14
C LEU A 147 5.17 -4.37 -8.05
N ILE A 148 5.58 -4.74 -6.84
CA ILE A 148 6.05 -3.77 -5.85
C ILE A 148 7.54 -3.50 -6.10
N ILE A 149 8.30 -4.56 -6.30
CA ILE A 149 9.71 -4.54 -6.67
C ILE A 149 9.84 -5.15 -8.06
N ARG A 150 10.67 -4.56 -8.91
CA ARG A 150 10.93 -5.07 -10.27
C ARG A 150 11.29 -6.56 -10.23
N ASN A 151 10.68 -7.33 -11.11
CA ASN A 151 10.83 -8.78 -11.24
C ASN A 151 10.29 -9.62 -10.06
N TYR A 152 9.62 -9.01 -9.08
CA TYR A 152 8.91 -9.72 -8.01
C TYR A 152 7.41 -9.48 -8.15
N PRO A 153 6.70 -10.38 -8.85
CA PRO A 153 5.26 -10.26 -9.00
C PRO A 153 4.55 -10.50 -7.67
N MET A 154 3.55 -9.69 -7.42
CA MET A 154 2.66 -9.91 -6.28
C MET A 154 1.69 -11.04 -6.58
N GLN A 155 1.19 -11.66 -5.52
CA GLN A 155 0.17 -12.68 -5.60
C GLN A 155 -1.07 -12.14 -6.30
N GLY A 156 -1.67 -12.91 -7.21
CA GLY A 156 -2.98 -12.65 -7.79
C GLY A 156 -4.10 -12.74 -6.75
N PHE A 157 -5.32 -13.03 -7.20
CA PHE A 157 -6.44 -13.21 -6.29
C PHE A 157 -6.11 -14.20 -5.16
N GLY A 158 -6.42 -13.81 -3.93
CA GLY A 158 -6.14 -14.60 -2.74
C GLY A 158 -7.29 -14.61 -1.75
N LEU A 159 -7.41 -15.71 -1.00
CA LEU A 159 -8.32 -15.86 0.12
C LEU A 159 -7.51 -16.09 1.39
N ARG A 160 -7.83 -15.36 2.44
CA ARG A 160 -7.21 -15.53 3.76
C ARG A 160 -8.29 -15.59 4.84
N GLY A 161 -8.23 -16.63 5.68
CA GLY A 161 -9.06 -16.77 6.87
C GLY A 161 -8.25 -16.54 8.14
N ARG A 162 -8.89 -15.96 9.16
CA ARG A 162 -8.35 -15.82 10.51
C ARG A 162 -9.43 -16.19 11.52
N VAL A 163 -9.03 -16.98 12.50
CA VAL A 163 -9.81 -17.27 13.71
C VAL A 163 -9.02 -16.71 14.89
N SER A 164 -9.68 -15.98 15.77
CA SER A 164 -9.10 -15.45 17.01
C SER A 164 -9.97 -15.83 18.20
N TRP A 165 -9.33 -16.20 19.29
CA TRP A 165 -10.01 -16.50 20.55
C TRP A 165 -9.39 -15.64 21.65
N SER A 166 -10.22 -14.92 22.40
CA SER A 166 -9.81 -14.12 23.57
C SER A 166 -10.67 -14.49 24.79
N PHE A 167 -10.01 -14.62 25.92
CA PHE A 167 -10.62 -15.00 27.21
C PHE A 167 -10.14 -14.09 28.33
#